data_86f3660d1f238e3d002feba3a9ef79ce
#
_entry.id   86f3660d1f238e3d002feba3a9ef79ce
#
_cell.length_a   1.000
_cell.length_b   1.000
_cell.length_c   1.000
_cell.angle_alpha   90.00
_cell.angle_beta   90.00
_cell.angle_gamma   90.00
#
_symmetry.space_group_name_H-M   'P 1'
#
loop_
_entity.id
_entity.type
_entity.pdbx_description
1 polymer ?
#
loop_
_entity_poly.entity_id
_entity_poly.type
_entity_poly.pdbx_seq_one_letter_code
_entity_poly.pdbx_strand_id
1 'polypeptide(L)'
;SSHITWRMGHRIDGLEELQSEVRIFGSCKHQFFDDCFDAVLIANGARSQLRPKAWVKIDQPYPWGAAWTIVPECLSLNPEILHQFYDRSNIMMGILPTGAIPAAPQQRLSSVFWSLPTSQLQSFLKDESAKQQWLKQVSDRWSDVAEWLEQLLLDEHNQPQWLSAQYRDVVMSKFGQGRIGVIGDAAHAMSPQLGQGANMALLDAWALGQAVQSARKNEALDYVQLWQTYHQHRQSSTAFYQFLSRLLTPLYQSDLWWAGGLRDLSFAWMYRIPYFRKEMAVTISGLKLGMFSQMNYRDIAKQNNHSV
;
A
#
# COMPACT_ATOMS: atom_id res chain seq x y z
N SER A 1 -9.87 -2.34 22.80
CA SER A 1 -10.64 -3.56 23.01
C SER A 1 -9.95 -4.42 24.08
N SER A 2 -10.70 -4.95 25.04
CA SER A 2 -10.17 -5.80 26.14
C SER A 2 -9.65 -7.17 25.65
N HIS A 3 -9.88 -7.50 24.37
CA HIS A 3 -9.50 -8.78 23.77
C HIS A 3 -8.22 -8.70 22.90
N ILE A 4 -7.55 -7.55 22.87
CA ILE A 4 -6.31 -7.36 22.10
C ILE A 4 -5.15 -7.13 23.05
N THR A 5 -4.13 -7.97 22.93
CA THR A 5 -2.85 -7.79 23.65
C THR A 5 -1.78 -7.32 22.67
N TRP A 6 -1.19 -6.18 22.95
CA TRP A 6 -0.09 -5.61 22.16
C TRP A 6 1.25 -6.06 22.74
N ARG A 7 2.09 -6.70 21.94
CA ARG A 7 3.45 -7.10 22.30
C ARG A 7 4.46 -6.34 21.45
N MET A 8 4.74 -5.11 21.83
CA MET A 8 5.69 -4.25 21.12
C MET A 8 7.13 -4.70 21.36
N GLY A 9 8.03 -4.41 20.40
CA GLY A 9 9.45 -4.73 20.49
C GLY A 9 9.80 -6.20 20.30
N HIS A 10 8.84 -7.04 19.89
CA HIS A 10 9.08 -8.44 19.54
C HIS A 10 9.44 -8.56 18.06
N ARG A 11 10.57 -9.17 17.79
CA ARG A 11 10.99 -9.58 16.45
C ARG A 11 10.71 -11.07 16.30
N ILE A 12 9.88 -11.41 15.32
CA ILE A 12 9.60 -12.79 14.97
C ILE A 12 10.64 -13.28 13.97
N ASP A 13 11.40 -14.30 14.31
CA ASP A 13 12.44 -14.90 13.47
C ASP A 13 11.93 -16.13 12.71
N GLY A 14 10.89 -16.80 13.23
CA GLY A 14 10.29 -17.94 12.56
C GLY A 14 8.95 -18.37 13.14
N LEU A 15 8.30 -19.27 12.43
CA LEU A 15 7.07 -19.94 12.84
C LEU A 15 7.09 -21.40 12.39
N GLU A 16 6.45 -22.27 13.15
CA GLU A 16 6.32 -23.70 12.90
C GLU A 16 4.88 -24.13 13.16
N GLU A 17 4.23 -24.73 12.18
CA GLU A 17 2.89 -25.27 12.33
C GLU A 17 2.98 -26.65 12.96
N LEU A 18 2.38 -26.81 14.15
CA LEU A 18 2.24 -28.06 14.87
C LEU A 18 0.84 -28.66 14.61
N GLN A 19 0.55 -29.79 15.20
CA GLN A 19 -0.72 -30.51 14.96
C GLN A 19 -1.95 -29.68 15.38
N SER A 20 -1.89 -28.99 16.53
CA SER A 20 -3.02 -28.25 17.12
C SER A 20 -2.79 -26.74 17.27
N GLU A 21 -1.60 -26.24 16.99
CA GLU A 21 -1.17 -24.87 17.24
C GLU A 21 -0.09 -24.41 16.26
N VAL A 22 0.26 -23.14 16.29
CA VAL A 22 1.44 -22.60 15.61
C VAL A 22 2.38 -22.02 16.65
N ARG A 23 3.58 -22.52 16.66
CA ARG A 23 4.69 -22.02 17.44
C ARG A 23 5.31 -20.84 16.73
N ILE A 24 5.51 -19.72 17.42
CA ILE A 24 6.30 -18.58 16.95
C ILE A 24 7.48 -18.36 17.86
N PHE A 25 8.62 -18.02 17.30
CA PHE A 25 9.83 -17.76 18.07
C PHE A 25 10.60 -16.56 17.51
N GLY A 26 11.40 -15.96 18.38
CA GLY A 26 12.14 -14.75 18.03
C GLY A 26 12.82 -14.10 19.22
N SER A 27 12.96 -12.79 19.18
CA SER A 27 13.62 -12.02 20.23
C SER A 27 12.83 -10.77 20.64
N CYS A 28 12.86 -10.49 21.96
CA CYS A 28 12.38 -9.23 22.54
C CYS A 28 13.48 -8.65 23.42
N LYS A 29 13.98 -7.45 23.12
CA LYS A 29 15.09 -6.82 23.87
C LYS A 29 16.30 -7.73 24.06
N HIS A 30 16.68 -8.47 23.01
CA HIS A 30 17.78 -9.46 22.97
C HIS A 30 17.53 -10.76 23.76
N GLN A 31 16.35 -10.96 24.34
CA GLN A 31 15.96 -12.21 24.97
C GLN A 31 15.15 -13.05 24.00
N PHE A 32 15.44 -14.34 23.94
CA PHE A 32 14.67 -15.31 23.17
C PHE A 32 13.28 -15.49 23.78
N PHE A 33 12.27 -15.60 22.93
CA PHE A 33 10.92 -16.02 23.32
C PHE A 33 10.40 -17.10 22.37
N ASP A 34 9.46 -17.86 22.85
CA ASP A 34 8.87 -19.02 22.19
C ASP A 34 7.43 -19.17 22.71
N ASP A 35 6.45 -18.95 21.86
CA ASP A 35 5.03 -18.95 22.25
C ASP A 35 4.21 -19.74 21.22
N CYS A 36 3.11 -20.34 21.68
CA CYS A 36 2.16 -21.07 20.86
C CYS A 36 0.81 -20.37 20.76
N PHE A 37 0.17 -20.46 19.58
CA PHE A 37 -1.12 -19.83 19.28
C PHE A 37 -1.98 -20.78 18.43
N ASP A 38 -3.30 -20.65 18.55
CA ASP A 38 -4.26 -21.43 17.75
C ASP A 38 -4.09 -21.21 16.23
N ALA A 39 -3.74 -20.00 15.81
CA ALA A 39 -3.45 -19.65 14.43
C ALA A 39 -2.56 -18.40 14.36
N VAL A 40 -1.87 -18.21 13.25
CA VAL A 40 -1.02 -17.04 12.97
C VAL A 40 -1.38 -16.39 11.65
N LEU A 41 -1.56 -15.07 11.67
CA LEU A 41 -1.72 -14.23 10.50
C LEU A 41 -0.46 -13.41 10.26
N ILE A 42 0.19 -13.64 9.13
CA ILE A 42 1.37 -12.92 8.70
C ILE A 42 0.90 -11.63 8.02
N ALA A 43 1.11 -10.49 8.68
CA ALA A 43 0.71 -9.15 8.21
C ALA A 43 1.88 -8.15 8.30
N ASN A 44 3.12 -8.63 8.22
CA ASN A 44 4.35 -7.87 8.48
C ASN A 44 4.92 -7.16 7.23
N GLY A 45 4.06 -6.93 6.22
CA GLY A 45 4.35 -6.08 5.08
C GLY A 45 5.08 -6.76 3.91
N ALA A 46 5.35 -5.98 2.89
CA ALA A 46 5.87 -6.43 1.60
C ALA A 46 7.21 -7.18 1.69
N ARG A 47 8.03 -6.91 2.70
CA ARG A 47 9.35 -7.55 2.92
C ARG A 47 9.31 -8.73 3.88
N SER A 48 8.13 -9.31 4.12
CA SER A 48 7.97 -10.45 5.02
C SER A 48 8.93 -11.58 4.69
N GLN A 49 9.66 -12.05 5.70
CA GLN A 49 10.48 -13.26 5.64
C GLN A 49 9.74 -14.49 6.17
N LEU A 50 8.57 -14.28 6.77
CA LEU A 50 7.75 -15.32 7.38
C LEU A 50 6.79 -16.01 6.41
N ARG A 51 6.61 -15.44 5.22
CA ARG A 51 5.76 -16.05 4.17
C ARG A 51 6.22 -17.46 3.85
N PRO A 52 5.31 -18.46 3.79
CA PRO A 52 5.66 -19.80 3.31
C PRO A 52 6.14 -19.73 1.85
N LYS A 53 7.41 -20.03 1.62
CA LYS A 53 8.06 -19.91 0.30
C LYS A 53 7.33 -20.70 -0.80
N ALA A 54 6.77 -21.85 -0.47
CA ALA A 54 5.99 -22.67 -1.41
C ALA A 54 4.69 -22.01 -1.91
N TRP A 55 4.22 -20.95 -1.25
CA TRP A 55 3.01 -20.23 -1.65
C TRP A 55 3.32 -19.01 -2.53
N VAL A 56 4.57 -18.60 -2.62
CA VAL A 56 5.01 -17.42 -3.34
C VAL A 56 5.15 -17.72 -4.82
N LYS A 57 4.46 -16.98 -5.68
CA LYS A 57 4.63 -17.01 -7.15
C LYS A 57 5.58 -15.94 -7.62
N ILE A 58 5.47 -14.73 -7.07
CA ILE A 58 6.32 -13.59 -7.39
C ILE A 58 6.69 -12.91 -6.08
N ASP A 59 7.95 -12.55 -5.94
CA ASP A 59 8.47 -11.72 -4.86
C ASP A 59 9.66 -10.92 -5.39
N GLN A 60 9.39 -9.77 -6.02
CA GLN A 60 10.39 -8.99 -6.73
C GLN A 60 10.35 -7.52 -6.31
N PRO A 61 11.51 -6.88 -6.05
CA PRO A 61 11.58 -5.45 -5.85
C PRO A 61 11.28 -4.72 -7.16
N TYR A 62 10.63 -3.57 -7.08
CA TYR A 62 10.54 -2.65 -8.20
C TYR A 62 11.85 -1.89 -8.38
N PRO A 63 12.24 -1.57 -9.63
CA PRO A 63 13.43 -0.75 -9.89
C PRO A 63 13.23 0.71 -9.51
N TRP A 64 11.98 1.14 -9.28
CA TRP A 64 11.59 2.46 -8.85
C TRP A 64 11.04 2.45 -7.43
N GLY A 65 11.22 3.58 -6.76
CA GLY A 65 10.66 3.86 -5.44
C GLY A 65 10.30 5.33 -5.34
N ALA A 66 10.17 5.84 -4.12
CA ALA A 66 9.99 7.27 -3.89
C ALA A 66 10.76 7.73 -2.64
N ALA A 67 11.27 8.94 -2.68
CA ALA A 67 11.54 9.72 -1.49
C ALA A 67 10.26 10.43 -1.08
N TRP A 68 9.92 10.44 0.19
CA TRP A 68 8.72 11.11 0.68
C TRP A 68 8.97 11.78 2.04
N THR A 69 8.21 12.82 2.29
CA THR A 69 8.26 13.58 3.54
C THR A 69 6.89 14.15 3.87
N ILE A 70 6.68 14.54 5.13
CA ILE A 70 5.49 15.26 5.58
C ILE A 70 5.94 16.67 5.97
N VAL A 71 5.26 17.67 5.43
CA VAL A 71 5.59 19.09 5.56
C VAL A 71 4.35 19.93 5.79
N PRO A 72 4.46 21.18 6.25
CA PRO A 72 3.35 22.13 6.29
C PRO A 72 2.67 22.27 4.92
N GLU A 73 1.36 22.45 4.93
CA GLU A 73 0.53 22.52 3.72
C GLU A 73 0.93 23.66 2.78
N CYS A 74 0.89 23.41 1.49
CA CYS A 74 1.07 24.43 0.46
C CYS A 74 -0.22 25.23 0.29
N LEU A 75 -0.22 26.51 0.66
CA LEU A 75 -1.42 27.37 0.64
C LEU A 75 -1.90 27.71 -0.78
N SER A 76 -1.04 27.59 -1.80
CA SER A 76 -1.40 27.84 -3.19
C SER A 76 -2.10 26.66 -3.87
N LEU A 77 -2.08 25.47 -3.24
CA LEU A 77 -2.72 24.26 -3.76
C LEU A 77 -4.08 24.02 -3.10
N ASN A 78 -4.98 23.37 -3.84
CA ASN A 78 -6.26 22.96 -3.28
C ASN A 78 -6.05 21.87 -2.21
N PRO A 79 -6.46 22.11 -0.93
CA PRO A 79 -6.22 21.19 0.17
C PRO A 79 -7.13 19.95 0.18
N GLU A 80 -8.02 19.78 -0.79
CA GLU A 80 -8.99 18.68 -0.84
C GLU A 80 -8.64 17.63 -1.89
N ILE A 81 -7.60 17.86 -2.69
CA ILE A 81 -7.23 16.96 -3.77
C ILE A 81 -5.75 16.55 -3.72
N LEU A 82 -5.45 15.37 -4.22
CA LEU A 82 -4.10 14.94 -4.52
C LEU A 82 -3.61 15.63 -5.79
N HIS A 83 -2.57 16.45 -5.68
CA HIS A 83 -1.89 17.04 -6.82
C HIS A 83 -0.80 16.11 -7.30
N GLN A 84 -0.82 15.76 -8.58
CA GLN A 84 0.18 14.90 -9.21
C GLN A 84 0.79 15.60 -10.43
N PHE A 85 2.11 15.66 -10.45
CA PHE A 85 2.91 16.34 -11.46
C PHE A 85 3.74 15.31 -12.21
N TYR A 86 3.71 15.35 -13.52
CA TYR A 86 4.41 14.41 -14.39
C TYR A 86 5.19 15.12 -15.47
N ASP A 87 6.38 14.61 -15.76
CA ASP A 87 7.09 14.90 -17.00
C ASP A 87 7.55 13.56 -17.59
N ARG A 88 7.02 13.20 -18.76
CA ARG A 88 7.18 11.87 -19.39
C ARG A 88 6.75 10.73 -18.43
N SER A 89 7.52 9.63 -18.37
CA SER A 89 7.27 8.47 -17.51
C SER A 89 8.30 8.31 -16.40
N ASN A 90 9.27 9.19 -16.30
CA ASN A 90 10.39 9.06 -15.35
C ASN A 90 10.45 10.18 -14.30
N ILE A 91 9.63 11.19 -14.42
CA ILE A 91 9.50 12.25 -13.42
C ILE A 91 8.07 12.27 -12.92
N MET A 92 7.89 12.02 -11.63
CA MET A 92 6.61 12.07 -10.96
C MET A 92 6.77 12.62 -9.56
N MET A 93 6.01 13.67 -9.26
CA MET A 93 5.87 14.25 -7.93
C MET A 93 4.40 14.23 -7.54
N GLY A 94 4.11 13.99 -6.27
CA GLY A 94 2.77 14.13 -5.74
C GLY A 94 2.77 14.89 -4.43
N ILE A 95 1.72 15.68 -4.23
CA ILE A 95 1.45 16.43 -3.01
C ILE A 95 0.06 16.02 -2.54
N LEU A 96 0.03 15.28 -1.44
CA LEU A 96 -1.21 14.75 -0.84
C LEU A 96 -1.50 15.49 0.47
N PRO A 97 -2.60 16.23 0.56
CA PRO A 97 -3.06 16.76 1.84
C PRO A 97 -3.32 15.62 2.84
N THR A 98 -2.70 15.68 4.01
CA THR A 98 -2.79 14.62 5.05
C THR A 98 -3.55 15.06 6.29
N GLY A 99 -4.01 16.33 6.32
CA GLY A 99 -4.71 16.91 7.47
C GLY A 99 -3.76 17.30 8.58
N ALA A 100 -4.21 17.23 9.83
CA ALA A 100 -3.45 17.61 11.01
C ALA A 100 -3.26 16.44 11.96
N ILE A 101 -2.21 16.49 12.79
CA ILE A 101 -1.99 15.51 13.85
C ILE A 101 -2.73 15.94 15.14
N PRO A 102 -3.18 15.02 16.01
CA PRO A 102 -3.90 15.36 17.23
C PRO A 102 -3.12 16.28 18.16
N ALA A 103 -1.79 16.20 18.17
CA ALA A 103 -0.92 17.05 18.98
C ALA A 103 -0.80 18.49 18.47
N ALA A 104 -1.11 18.76 17.18
CA ALA A 104 -1.08 20.07 16.56
C ALA A 104 -2.26 20.23 15.57
N PRO A 105 -3.51 20.31 16.06
CA PRO A 105 -4.71 20.28 15.23
C PRO A 105 -4.87 21.50 14.30
N GLN A 106 -4.15 22.58 14.59
CA GLN A 106 -4.16 23.80 13.77
C GLN A 106 -3.14 23.76 12.62
N GLN A 107 -2.19 22.85 12.68
CA GLN A 107 -1.16 22.73 11.66
C GLN A 107 -1.57 21.70 10.60
N ARG A 108 -2.00 22.18 9.44
CA ARG A 108 -2.30 21.31 8.31
C ARG A 108 -1.02 20.88 7.63
N LEU A 109 -0.98 19.63 7.22
CA LEU A 109 0.19 18.96 6.67
C LEU A 109 -0.13 18.38 5.30
N SER A 110 0.91 18.28 4.48
CA SER A 110 0.90 17.57 3.20
C SER A 110 2.04 16.57 3.14
N SER A 111 1.78 15.44 2.53
CA SER A 111 2.82 14.48 2.14
C SER A 111 3.31 14.82 0.76
N VAL A 112 4.62 15.03 0.62
CA VAL A 112 5.29 15.20 -0.68
C VAL A 112 6.00 13.88 -1.01
N PHE A 113 5.83 13.37 -2.21
CA PHE A 113 6.61 12.25 -2.70
C PHE A 113 7.24 12.58 -4.06
N TRP A 114 8.46 12.11 -4.24
CA TRP A 114 9.24 12.21 -5.47
C TRP A 114 9.69 10.84 -5.92
N SER A 115 9.31 10.46 -7.13
CA SER A 115 9.64 9.15 -7.70
C SER A 115 11.07 9.12 -8.21
N LEU A 116 11.81 8.08 -7.82
CA LEU A 116 13.22 7.88 -8.17
C LEU A 116 13.51 6.41 -8.47
N PRO A 117 14.48 6.13 -9.35
CA PRO A 117 15.12 4.81 -9.38
C PRO A 117 15.63 4.41 -8.00
N THR A 118 15.42 3.16 -7.61
CA THR A 118 15.80 2.65 -6.28
C THR A 118 17.29 2.86 -5.99
N SER A 119 18.15 2.82 -7.03
CA SER A 119 19.59 3.07 -6.93
C SER A 119 19.93 4.50 -6.50
N GLN A 120 19.05 5.47 -6.75
CA GLN A 120 19.28 6.89 -6.42
C GLN A 120 18.70 7.30 -5.06
N LEU A 121 17.85 6.48 -4.44
CA LEU A 121 17.18 6.82 -3.19
C LEU A 121 18.15 7.12 -2.05
N GLN A 122 19.20 6.33 -1.90
CA GLN A 122 20.16 6.52 -0.80
C GLN A 122 20.99 7.81 -0.97
N SER A 123 21.37 8.14 -2.20
CA SER A 123 22.04 9.40 -2.52
C SER A 123 21.13 10.59 -2.23
N PHE A 124 19.88 10.54 -2.70
CA PHE A 124 18.90 11.59 -2.43
C PHE A 124 18.68 11.86 -0.93
N LEU A 125 18.64 10.81 -0.11
CA LEU A 125 18.42 10.97 1.33
C LEU A 125 19.60 11.59 2.08
N LYS A 126 20.82 11.34 1.62
CA LYS A 126 22.06 11.67 2.36
C LYS A 126 22.78 12.89 1.82
N ASP A 127 22.57 13.23 0.55
CA ASP A 127 23.35 14.24 -0.16
C ASP A 127 22.51 15.50 -0.41
N GLU A 128 22.93 16.61 0.16
CA GLU A 128 22.27 17.91 -0.06
C GLU A 128 22.38 18.37 -1.51
N SER A 129 23.44 18.01 -2.22
CA SER A 129 23.58 18.34 -3.64
C SER A 129 22.52 17.65 -4.49
N ALA A 130 22.13 16.42 -4.14
CA ALA A 130 21.04 15.69 -4.80
C ALA A 130 19.69 16.37 -4.57
N LYS A 131 19.45 16.90 -3.37
CA LYS A 131 18.21 17.66 -3.06
C LYS A 131 18.17 19.00 -3.80
N GLN A 132 19.29 19.69 -3.91
CA GLN A 132 19.39 20.93 -4.70
C GLN A 132 19.14 20.67 -6.19
N GLN A 133 19.69 19.60 -6.75
CA GLN A 133 19.42 19.19 -8.13
C GLN A 133 17.93 18.83 -8.34
N TRP A 134 17.32 18.14 -7.37
CA TRP A 134 15.89 17.87 -7.37
C TRP A 134 15.06 19.15 -7.34
N LEU A 135 15.37 20.09 -6.44
CA LEU A 135 14.65 21.36 -6.36
C LEU A 135 14.74 22.14 -7.67
N LYS A 136 15.93 22.14 -8.30
CA LYS A 136 16.09 22.72 -9.63
C LYS A 136 15.21 22.04 -10.68
N GLN A 137 15.15 20.73 -10.70
CA GLN A 137 14.26 19.98 -11.62
C GLN A 137 12.78 20.33 -11.41
N VAL A 138 12.35 20.55 -10.16
CA VAL A 138 10.99 20.99 -9.83
C VAL A 138 10.79 22.43 -10.29
N SER A 139 11.74 23.33 -10.03
CA SER A 139 11.68 24.74 -10.43
C SER A 139 11.60 24.93 -11.95
N ASP A 140 12.38 24.16 -12.70
CA ASP A 140 12.38 24.21 -14.18
C ASP A 140 11.01 23.78 -14.79
N ARG A 141 10.13 23.12 -14.02
CA ARG A 141 8.86 22.57 -14.48
C ARG A 141 7.64 23.18 -13.81
N TRP A 142 7.72 23.43 -12.51
CA TRP A 142 6.58 23.79 -11.64
C TRP A 142 7.02 24.86 -10.63
N SER A 143 7.24 26.08 -11.12
CA SER A 143 7.80 27.20 -10.35
C SER A 143 7.05 27.50 -9.06
N ASP A 144 5.71 27.49 -9.10
CA ASP A 144 4.87 27.82 -7.95
C ASP A 144 5.03 26.82 -6.79
N VAL A 145 5.24 25.54 -7.13
CA VAL A 145 5.50 24.49 -6.13
C VAL A 145 6.94 24.56 -5.64
N ALA A 146 7.88 24.91 -6.54
CA ALA A 146 9.29 25.01 -6.19
C ALA A 146 9.55 26.09 -5.15
N GLU A 147 8.91 27.26 -5.27
CA GLU A 147 9.04 28.37 -4.31
C GLU A 147 8.63 27.92 -2.89
N TRP A 148 7.52 27.21 -2.77
CA TRP A 148 7.08 26.65 -1.49
C TRP A 148 8.07 25.61 -0.94
N LEU A 149 8.57 24.69 -1.77
CA LEU A 149 9.54 23.68 -1.35
C LEU A 149 10.89 24.30 -0.97
N GLU A 150 11.32 25.35 -1.64
CA GLU A 150 12.53 26.09 -1.31
C GLU A 150 12.43 26.75 0.09
N GLN A 151 11.30 27.38 0.38
CA GLN A 151 11.04 27.96 1.71
C GLN A 151 11.09 26.89 2.81
N LEU A 152 10.56 25.69 2.56
CA LEU A 152 10.63 24.58 3.51
C LEU A 152 12.05 24.06 3.74
N LEU A 153 12.90 24.04 2.71
CA LEU A 153 14.30 23.63 2.85
C LEU A 153 15.17 24.66 3.57
N LEU A 154 14.77 25.93 3.53
CA LEU A 154 15.46 27.03 4.23
C LEU A 154 15.03 27.16 5.70
N ASP A 155 13.90 26.57 6.11
CA ASP A 155 13.43 26.58 7.50
C ASP A 155 14.23 25.61 8.37
N GLU A 156 15.22 26.11 9.09
CA GLU A 156 16.08 25.30 9.97
C GLU A 156 15.29 24.57 11.08
N HIS A 157 14.11 25.05 11.47
CA HIS A 157 13.29 24.48 12.53
C HIS A 157 12.36 23.36 12.06
N ASN A 158 11.99 23.36 10.77
CA ASN A 158 11.03 22.43 10.18
C ASN A 158 11.57 21.72 8.93
N GLN A 159 12.86 21.45 8.90
CA GLN A 159 13.46 20.79 7.75
C GLN A 159 12.77 19.45 7.42
N PRO A 160 12.44 19.22 6.16
CA PRO A 160 11.78 18.00 5.72
C PRO A 160 12.61 16.75 6.06
N GLN A 161 12.04 15.86 6.85
CA GLN A 161 12.66 14.56 7.10
C GLN A 161 12.26 13.58 5.99
N TRP A 162 13.16 13.36 5.07
CA TRP A 162 12.93 12.48 3.95
C TRP A 162 13.10 11.01 4.32
N LEU A 163 12.13 10.22 3.93
CA LEU A 163 12.08 8.76 4.06
C LEU A 163 12.08 8.11 2.67
N SER A 164 12.54 6.87 2.57
CA SER A 164 12.46 6.11 1.33
C SER A 164 11.34 5.09 1.35
N ALA A 165 10.56 5.06 0.29
CA ALA A 165 9.63 3.99 -0.02
C ALA A 165 10.20 3.16 -1.18
N GLN A 166 10.44 1.89 -0.94
CA GLN A 166 10.85 0.92 -1.96
C GLN A 166 9.71 -0.07 -2.13
N TYR A 167 9.21 -0.17 -3.33
CA TYR A 167 8.05 -1.01 -3.65
C TYR A 167 8.48 -2.43 -3.99
N ARG A 168 7.53 -3.34 -3.85
CA ARG A 168 7.73 -4.76 -4.12
C ARG A 168 6.47 -5.36 -4.74
N ASP A 169 6.65 -6.27 -5.67
CA ASP A 169 5.55 -7.04 -6.23
C ASP A 169 5.53 -8.41 -5.57
N VAL A 170 4.43 -8.72 -4.88
CA VAL A 170 4.24 -9.98 -4.16
C VAL A 170 2.97 -10.63 -4.65
N VAL A 171 3.10 -11.83 -5.21
CA VAL A 171 1.96 -12.65 -5.65
C VAL A 171 2.02 -14.01 -5.00
N MET A 172 0.93 -14.36 -4.33
CA MET A 172 0.77 -15.64 -3.64
C MET A 172 -0.13 -16.59 -4.46
N SER A 173 0.16 -17.90 -4.40
CA SER A 173 -0.71 -18.94 -4.96
C SER A 173 -1.95 -19.19 -4.09
N LYS A 174 -1.82 -18.95 -2.80
CA LYS A 174 -2.88 -19.06 -1.78
C LYS A 174 -2.57 -18.13 -0.61
N PHE A 175 -3.60 -17.74 0.13
CA PHE A 175 -3.51 -16.81 1.24
C PHE A 175 -3.52 -17.48 2.62
N GLY A 176 -3.79 -18.78 2.68
CA GLY A 176 -3.75 -19.53 3.91
C GLY A 176 -3.91 -21.03 3.69
N GLN A 177 -3.42 -21.78 4.65
CA GLN A 177 -3.58 -23.23 4.79
C GLN A 177 -3.33 -23.62 6.23
N GLY A 178 -4.08 -24.63 6.74
CA GLY A 178 -3.97 -25.00 8.13
C GLY A 178 -4.19 -23.81 9.05
N ARG A 179 -3.31 -23.60 9.97
CA ARG A 179 -3.39 -22.54 11.00
C ARG A 179 -2.62 -21.27 10.62
N ILE A 180 -2.08 -21.19 9.40
CA ILE A 180 -1.27 -20.06 8.93
C ILE A 180 -2.00 -19.32 7.81
N GLY A 181 -2.07 -17.99 7.94
CA GLY A 181 -2.56 -17.09 6.90
C GLY A 181 -1.59 -15.95 6.60
N VAL A 182 -1.71 -15.37 5.40
CA VAL A 182 -0.93 -14.21 4.95
C VAL A 182 -1.91 -13.17 4.39
N ILE A 183 -1.84 -11.93 4.87
CA ILE A 183 -2.75 -10.84 4.51
C ILE A 183 -2.00 -9.53 4.22
N GLY A 184 -2.70 -8.58 3.61
CA GLY A 184 -2.18 -7.25 3.29
C GLY A 184 -0.96 -7.30 2.38
N ASP A 185 -0.04 -6.36 2.54
CA ASP A 185 1.18 -6.28 1.72
C ASP A 185 2.09 -7.52 1.85
N ALA A 186 1.97 -8.28 2.94
CA ALA A 186 2.66 -9.56 3.04
C ALA A 186 2.15 -10.57 2.01
N ALA A 187 0.90 -10.49 1.59
CA ALA A 187 0.26 -11.40 0.64
C ALA A 187 0.25 -10.87 -0.80
N HIS A 188 0.06 -9.57 -0.99
CA HIS A 188 -0.22 -9.00 -2.31
C HIS A 188 0.28 -7.57 -2.50
N ALA A 189 1.47 -7.25 -1.99
CA ALA A 189 2.11 -5.96 -2.26
C ALA A 189 2.20 -5.70 -3.76
N MET A 190 2.04 -4.43 -4.12
CA MET A 190 2.09 -3.95 -5.50
C MET A 190 2.63 -2.51 -5.55
N SER A 191 2.93 -2.01 -6.75
CA SER A 191 3.27 -0.60 -6.95
C SER A 191 2.11 0.32 -6.54
N PRO A 192 2.37 1.51 -5.99
CA PRO A 192 1.35 2.40 -5.43
C PRO A 192 0.54 3.18 -6.46
N GLN A 193 0.68 2.91 -7.77
CA GLN A 193 0.05 3.70 -8.84
C GLN A 193 -1.47 3.87 -8.70
N LEU A 194 -2.13 2.92 -8.08
CA LEU A 194 -3.59 2.95 -7.84
C LEU A 194 -3.97 3.46 -6.45
N GLY A 195 -3.01 3.67 -5.54
CA GLY A 195 -3.28 4.07 -4.16
C GLY A 195 -4.08 3.05 -3.33
N GLN A 196 -4.11 1.77 -3.72
CA GLN A 196 -5.04 0.78 -3.17
C GLN A 196 -4.50 -0.10 -2.04
N GLY A 197 -3.22 0.02 -1.65
CA GLY A 197 -2.61 -0.87 -0.66
C GLY A 197 -3.38 -0.95 0.67
N ALA A 198 -3.65 0.19 1.29
CA ALA A 198 -4.39 0.24 2.55
C ALA A 198 -5.83 -0.26 2.41
N ASN A 199 -6.52 0.13 1.33
CA ASN A 199 -7.88 -0.33 1.06
C ASN A 199 -7.95 -1.85 0.88
N MET A 200 -6.99 -2.43 0.14
CA MET A 200 -6.88 -3.87 -0.04
C MET A 200 -6.67 -4.61 1.29
N ALA A 201 -5.84 -4.06 2.19
CA ALA A 201 -5.63 -4.64 3.51
C ALA A 201 -6.88 -4.56 4.41
N LEU A 202 -7.66 -3.48 4.32
CA LEU A 202 -8.96 -3.36 5.02
C LEU A 202 -9.99 -4.37 4.47
N LEU A 203 -10.02 -4.57 3.17
CA LEU A 203 -10.86 -5.60 2.54
C LEU A 203 -10.43 -7.02 2.92
N ASP A 204 -9.13 -7.25 3.16
CA ASP A 204 -8.63 -8.52 3.70
C ASP A 204 -9.18 -8.76 5.11
N ALA A 205 -9.10 -7.76 5.97
CA ALA A 205 -9.61 -7.88 7.34
C ALA A 205 -11.12 -8.16 7.36
N TRP A 206 -11.88 -7.47 6.51
CA TRP A 206 -13.32 -7.70 6.36
C TRP A 206 -13.61 -9.10 5.84
N ALA A 207 -12.96 -9.54 4.75
CA ALA A 207 -13.17 -10.86 4.16
C ALA A 207 -12.76 -11.99 5.11
N LEU A 208 -11.68 -11.78 5.89
CA LEU A 208 -11.26 -12.72 6.91
C LEU A 208 -12.31 -12.85 8.02
N GLY A 209 -12.90 -11.74 8.47
CA GLY A 209 -13.98 -11.75 9.43
C GLY A 209 -15.19 -12.57 8.95
N GLN A 210 -15.60 -12.39 7.68
CA GLN A 210 -16.68 -13.17 7.06
C GLN A 210 -16.31 -14.66 6.97
N ALA A 211 -15.08 -14.96 6.59
CA ALA A 211 -14.58 -16.34 6.48
C ALA A 211 -14.55 -17.05 7.84
N VAL A 212 -14.11 -16.36 8.90
CA VAL A 212 -14.12 -16.88 10.28
C VAL A 212 -15.55 -17.18 10.74
N GLN A 213 -16.50 -16.26 10.49
CA GLN A 213 -17.91 -16.46 10.85
C GLN A 213 -18.50 -17.69 10.15
N SER A 214 -18.24 -17.85 8.84
CA SER A 214 -18.75 -18.97 8.06
C SER A 214 -18.10 -20.31 8.41
N ALA A 215 -16.85 -20.31 8.85
CA ALA A 215 -16.08 -21.50 9.17
C ALA A 215 -16.23 -21.96 10.65
N ARG A 216 -16.90 -21.16 11.48
CA ARG A 216 -17.12 -21.48 12.88
C ARG A 216 -18.20 -22.54 13.04
N LYS A 217 -17.82 -23.70 13.61
CA LYS A 217 -18.73 -24.81 13.91
C LYS A 217 -18.67 -25.07 15.42
N ASN A 218 -19.72 -24.66 16.13
CA ASN A 218 -19.75 -24.66 17.61
C ASN A 218 -18.57 -23.87 18.18
N GLU A 219 -17.68 -24.53 18.95
CA GLU A 219 -16.50 -23.91 19.54
C GLU A 219 -15.23 -24.08 18.69
N ALA A 220 -15.29 -24.84 17.59
CA ALA A 220 -14.15 -25.13 16.73
C ALA A 220 -14.17 -24.29 15.44
N LEU A 221 -12.99 -24.04 14.88
CA LEU A 221 -12.81 -23.36 13.59
C LEU A 221 -12.37 -24.37 12.53
N ASP A 222 -13.15 -24.46 11.44
CA ASP A 222 -12.81 -25.25 10.27
C ASP A 222 -11.85 -24.45 9.39
N TYR A 223 -10.54 -24.66 9.52
CA TYR A 223 -9.51 -23.95 8.79
C TYR A 223 -9.58 -24.18 7.27
N VAL A 224 -10.05 -25.32 6.82
CA VAL A 224 -10.23 -25.60 5.37
C VAL A 224 -11.31 -24.70 4.80
N GLN A 225 -12.47 -24.67 5.45
CA GLN A 225 -13.58 -23.80 5.05
C GLN A 225 -13.19 -22.32 5.14
N LEU A 226 -12.47 -21.92 6.20
CA LEU A 226 -12.00 -20.55 6.42
C LEU A 226 -11.19 -20.07 5.19
N TRP A 227 -10.14 -20.80 4.83
CA TRP A 227 -9.26 -20.36 3.74
C TRP A 227 -9.91 -20.48 2.36
N GLN A 228 -10.79 -21.44 2.15
CA GLN A 228 -11.58 -21.52 0.91
C GLN A 228 -12.47 -20.28 0.76
N THR A 229 -13.22 -19.92 1.80
CA THR A 229 -14.09 -18.74 1.79
C THR A 229 -13.29 -17.46 1.61
N TYR A 230 -12.20 -17.28 2.38
CA TYR A 230 -11.35 -16.11 2.26
C TYR A 230 -10.75 -15.97 0.86
N HIS A 231 -10.26 -17.07 0.30
CA HIS A 231 -9.69 -17.07 -1.05
C HIS A 231 -10.72 -16.71 -2.12
N GLN A 232 -11.94 -17.26 -2.03
CA GLN A 232 -13.04 -16.89 -2.93
C GLN A 232 -13.35 -15.39 -2.91
N HIS A 233 -13.35 -14.77 -1.72
CA HIS A 233 -13.60 -13.34 -1.58
C HIS A 233 -12.47 -12.46 -2.13
N ARG A 234 -11.21 -12.91 -2.07
CA ARG A 234 -10.06 -12.04 -2.30
C ARG A 234 -9.30 -12.29 -3.60
N GLN A 235 -9.27 -13.52 -4.11
CA GLN A 235 -8.43 -13.91 -5.24
C GLN A 235 -8.64 -13.04 -6.49
N SER A 236 -9.87 -12.88 -6.92
CA SER A 236 -10.19 -12.14 -8.15
C SER A 236 -9.89 -10.65 -8.03
N SER A 237 -10.20 -10.05 -6.87
CA SER A 237 -9.92 -8.64 -6.59
C SER A 237 -8.41 -8.39 -6.53
N THR A 238 -7.65 -9.17 -5.78
CA THR A 238 -6.20 -9.02 -5.68
C THR A 238 -5.52 -9.21 -7.03
N ALA A 239 -5.90 -10.24 -7.79
CA ALA A 239 -5.37 -10.49 -9.13
C ALA A 239 -5.64 -9.32 -10.09
N PHE A 240 -6.84 -8.73 -10.06
CA PHE A 240 -7.21 -7.56 -10.87
C PHE A 240 -6.32 -6.35 -10.55
N TYR A 241 -6.20 -5.98 -9.26
CA TYR A 241 -5.42 -4.82 -8.87
C TYR A 241 -3.92 -5.02 -9.11
N GLN A 242 -3.40 -6.22 -8.89
CA GLN A 242 -2.01 -6.55 -9.21
C GLN A 242 -1.73 -6.48 -10.70
N PHE A 243 -2.63 -7.00 -11.53
CA PHE A 243 -2.52 -6.90 -12.99
C PHE A 243 -2.53 -5.44 -13.45
N LEU A 244 -3.49 -4.66 -12.97
CA LEU A 244 -3.63 -3.25 -13.35
C LEU A 244 -2.45 -2.40 -12.86
N SER A 245 -1.96 -2.65 -11.65
CA SER A 245 -0.76 -2.00 -11.11
C SER A 245 0.46 -2.27 -12.00
N ARG A 246 0.70 -3.52 -12.41
CA ARG A 246 1.81 -3.86 -13.32
C ARG A 246 1.67 -3.23 -14.70
N LEU A 247 0.44 -3.16 -15.22
CA LEU A 247 0.16 -2.54 -16.52
C LEU A 247 0.43 -1.03 -16.48
N LEU A 248 0.05 -0.36 -15.38
CA LEU A 248 0.17 1.09 -15.27
C LEU A 248 1.58 1.54 -14.85
N THR A 249 2.30 0.76 -14.05
CA THR A 249 3.60 1.17 -13.51
C THR A 249 4.58 1.68 -14.59
N PRO A 250 4.78 1.01 -15.73
CA PRO A 250 5.69 1.51 -16.75
C PRO A 250 5.27 2.85 -17.39
N LEU A 251 3.98 3.19 -17.34
CA LEU A 251 3.48 4.45 -17.87
C LEU A 251 3.83 5.66 -16.98
N TYR A 252 4.16 5.41 -15.71
CA TYR A 252 4.45 6.43 -14.70
C TYR A 252 5.88 6.36 -14.14
N GLN A 253 6.47 5.16 -14.12
CA GLN A 253 7.78 4.90 -13.51
C GLN A 253 8.61 4.01 -14.42
N SER A 254 9.15 4.60 -15.49
CA SER A 254 10.07 3.95 -16.41
C SER A 254 10.88 4.96 -17.21
N ASP A 255 11.99 4.49 -17.80
CA ASP A 255 12.78 5.27 -18.76
C ASP A 255 12.33 5.03 -20.23
N LEU A 256 11.15 4.45 -20.44
CA LEU A 256 10.59 4.21 -21.75
C LEU A 256 10.10 5.53 -22.37
N TRP A 257 10.80 6.01 -23.39
CA TRP A 257 10.54 7.32 -24.01
C TRP A 257 9.12 7.52 -24.55
N TRP A 258 8.45 6.43 -24.94
CA TRP A 258 7.09 6.44 -25.51
C TRP A 258 5.99 6.32 -24.43
N ALA A 259 6.33 5.85 -23.22
CA ALA A 259 5.32 5.47 -22.22
C ALA A 259 4.52 6.66 -21.72
N GLY A 260 5.16 7.81 -21.48
CA GLY A 260 4.47 9.04 -21.09
C GLY A 260 3.47 9.53 -22.15
N GLY A 261 3.87 9.56 -23.42
CA GLY A 261 2.98 9.96 -24.52
C GLY A 261 1.81 9.00 -24.71
N LEU A 262 2.05 7.69 -24.59
CA LEU A 262 0.97 6.70 -24.63
C LEU A 262 -0.02 6.89 -23.48
N ARG A 263 0.48 7.13 -22.27
CA ARG A 263 -0.36 7.44 -21.09
C ARG A 263 -1.25 8.65 -21.40
N ASP A 264 -0.66 9.76 -21.78
CA ASP A 264 -1.39 11.03 -21.94
C ASP A 264 -2.46 10.92 -23.03
N LEU A 265 -2.14 10.29 -24.15
CA LEU A 265 -3.09 10.04 -25.22
C LEU A 265 -4.22 9.11 -24.80
N SER A 266 -3.89 7.97 -24.18
CA SER A 266 -4.89 6.95 -23.79
C SER A 266 -5.82 7.46 -22.71
N PHE A 267 -5.31 8.11 -21.66
CA PHE A 267 -6.15 8.65 -20.58
C PHE A 267 -7.00 9.82 -21.05
N ALA A 268 -6.47 10.72 -21.89
CA ALA A 268 -7.24 11.82 -22.47
C ALA A 268 -8.44 11.31 -23.30
N TRP A 269 -8.25 10.24 -24.05
CA TRP A 269 -9.32 9.60 -24.82
C TRP A 269 -10.31 8.86 -23.90
N MET A 270 -9.81 8.01 -22.99
CA MET A 270 -10.66 7.25 -22.05
C MET A 270 -11.52 8.16 -21.18
N TYR A 271 -10.99 9.29 -20.71
CA TYR A 271 -11.74 10.24 -19.89
C TYR A 271 -12.95 10.87 -20.60
N ARG A 272 -12.93 10.96 -21.93
CA ARG A 272 -14.07 11.48 -22.73
C ARG A 272 -15.26 10.53 -22.77
N ILE A 273 -15.04 9.23 -22.52
CA ILE A 273 -16.07 8.19 -22.59
C ILE A 273 -16.66 7.97 -21.19
N PRO A 274 -17.99 8.21 -21.00
CA PRO A 274 -18.63 8.08 -19.68
C PRO A 274 -18.44 6.70 -19.03
N TYR A 275 -18.44 5.65 -19.83
CA TYR A 275 -18.19 4.29 -19.35
C TYR A 275 -16.82 4.16 -18.65
N PHE A 276 -15.74 4.60 -19.30
CA PHE A 276 -14.40 4.52 -18.73
C PHE A 276 -14.24 5.40 -17.49
N ARG A 277 -14.86 6.59 -17.46
CA ARG A 277 -14.86 7.44 -16.25
C ARG A 277 -15.48 6.73 -15.06
N LYS A 278 -16.62 6.04 -15.28
CA LYS A 278 -17.27 5.23 -14.24
C LYS A 278 -16.38 4.08 -13.78
N GLU A 279 -15.80 3.34 -14.73
CA GLU A 279 -14.90 2.22 -14.42
C GLU A 279 -13.65 2.67 -13.67
N MET A 280 -13.05 3.79 -14.04
CA MET A 280 -11.93 4.40 -13.32
C MET A 280 -12.33 4.80 -11.89
N ALA A 281 -13.48 5.47 -11.72
CA ALA A 281 -13.97 5.84 -10.39
C ALA A 281 -14.19 4.62 -9.49
N VAL A 282 -14.83 3.56 -10.01
CA VAL A 282 -15.04 2.30 -9.28
C VAL A 282 -13.71 1.62 -8.92
N THR A 283 -12.73 1.67 -9.85
CA THR A 283 -11.40 1.09 -9.62
C THR A 283 -10.64 1.86 -8.52
N ILE A 284 -10.59 3.18 -8.61
CA ILE A 284 -9.90 4.03 -7.63
C ILE A 284 -10.59 3.97 -6.25
N SER A 285 -11.91 3.78 -6.23
CA SER A 285 -12.66 3.57 -4.98
C SER A 285 -12.45 2.20 -4.35
N GLY A 286 -11.68 1.30 -4.97
CA GLY A 286 -11.42 -0.04 -4.45
C GLY A 286 -12.58 -1.03 -4.54
N LEU A 287 -13.62 -0.72 -5.32
CA LEU A 287 -14.85 -1.50 -5.38
C LEU A 287 -14.81 -2.62 -6.43
N LYS A 288 -13.72 -2.80 -7.15
CA LYS A 288 -13.59 -3.90 -8.12
C LYS A 288 -13.33 -5.23 -7.41
N LEU A 289 -14.18 -6.20 -7.73
CA LEU A 289 -14.00 -7.61 -7.32
C LEU A 289 -13.28 -8.43 -8.40
N GLY A 290 -13.15 -7.89 -9.61
CA GLY A 290 -12.50 -8.49 -10.77
C GLY A 290 -12.70 -7.60 -11.99
N MET A 291 -12.26 -8.07 -13.16
CA MET A 291 -12.31 -7.27 -14.39
C MET A 291 -13.73 -6.80 -14.74
N PHE A 292 -14.74 -7.66 -14.55
CA PHE A 292 -16.14 -7.40 -14.92
C PHE A 292 -17.09 -7.35 -13.74
N SER A 293 -16.58 -7.47 -12.51
CA SER A 293 -17.37 -7.50 -11.29
C SER A 293 -16.98 -6.38 -10.33
N GLN A 294 -18.00 -5.84 -9.66
CA GLN A 294 -17.80 -4.78 -8.68
C GLN A 294 -18.62 -5.06 -7.43
N MET A 295 -18.16 -4.57 -6.29
CA MET A 295 -18.85 -4.63 -5.03
C MET A 295 -20.00 -3.62 -5.01
N ASN A 296 -21.16 -4.03 -4.50
CA ASN A 296 -22.23 -3.10 -4.24
C ASN A 296 -22.13 -2.64 -2.78
N TYR A 297 -21.88 -1.36 -2.57
CA TYR A 297 -21.74 -0.78 -1.22
C TYR A 297 -23.00 -1.01 -0.35
N ARG A 298 -24.17 -1.16 -0.95
CA ARG A 298 -25.43 -1.45 -0.24
C ARG A 298 -25.43 -2.84 0.40
N ASP A 299 -24.71 -3.78 -0.16
CA ASP A 299 -24.59 -5.13 0.39
C ASP A 299 -23.69 -5.14 1.63
N ILE A 300 -22.66 -4.29 1.66
CA ILE A 300 -21.81 -4.08 2.84
C ILE A 300 -22.62 -3.44 3.97
N ALA A 301 -23.44 -2.43 3.67
CA ALA A 301 -24.26 -1.74 4.66
C ALA A 301 -25.35 -2.64 5.26
N LYS A 302 -25.94 -3.53 4.48
CA LYS A 302 -26.95 -4.48 4.97
C LYS A 302 -26.38 -5.54 5.91
N GLN A 303 -25.16 -6.00 5.66
CA GLN A 303 -24.51 -7.00 6.51
C GLN A 303 -24.14 -6.45 7.89
N ASN A 304 -23.80 -5.17 7.99
CA ASN A 304 -23.51 -4.51 9.28
C ASN A 304 -24.76 -4.34 10.15
N ASN A 305 -25.96 -4.26 9.57
CA ASN A 305 -27.22 -4.15 10.32
C ASN A 305 -27.73 -5.47 10.92
N HIS A 306 -27.14 -6.61 10.57
CA HIS A 306 -27.45 -7.92 11.15
C HIS A 306 -26.44 -8.36 12.21
N SER A 307 -25.47 -7.53 12.56
CA SER A 307 -24.38 -7.83 13.52
C SER A 307 -24.43 -6.98 14.79
N VAL A 308 -25.59 -6.32 15.07
CA VAL A 308 -25.84 -5.57 16.32
C VAL A 308 -26.87 -6.28 17.16
#